data_cbf556d8678f40ec29c01eaefc95ecd7
#
_entry.id   cbf556d8678f40ec29c01eaefc95ecd7
#
_cell.length_a   1.000
_cell.length_b   1.000
_cell.length_c   1.000
_cell.angle_alpha   90.00
_cell.angle_beta   90.00
_cell.angle_gamma   90.00
#
_symmetry.space_group_name_H-M   'P 1'
#
loop_
_entity.id
_entity.type
_entity.pdbx_description
1 polymer ?
#
loop_
_entity_poly.entity_id
_entity_poly.type
_entity_poly.pdbx_seq_one_letter_code
_entity_poly.pdbx_strand_id
1 'polypeptide(L)'
;MKDRLKKTFLVAGFACVALVATAATAQQVKKGKSMYSNPLMQKSALPFGAPDFSKIKDAHYLPAIKAGIAEQRAEIKAIVENKQKPTFQNTILAYEKTGRLLDRVKGIFFAVTEANKTATIEETEKAVVPLLTEFENEISFNQKFFERVKYVYDHERNSLKGEDKVLLEEIYKNFVRSGALLSKDKMARMKEINSRLAQLQQDFGNMLPKASAASTVWVNDVKELAGLSENAIAQCKKDAESRGGKAPYCIVITNTTQQPILASLENRQLRERVYNASIHRTDGTGEFNAFPLIVEIAKLRAEKAELMGYKNYASYALSNVMAKNTDNAYAFLNQLIKEYQPKAVAETNAIEEYARKTQGADFKLHLTTASIILQK
;
A
#
# COMPACT_ATOMS: atom_id res chain seq x y z
N MET A 1 -65.24 -33.35 12.81
CA MET A 1 -64.11 -32.79 13.57
C MET A 1 -62.79 -32.80 12.78
N LYS A 2 -62.64 -33.61 11.72
CA LYS A 2 -61.40 -33.68 10.90
C LYS A 2 -61.27 -32.57 9.83
N ASP A 3 -62.38 -32.00 9.38
CA ASP A 3 -62.31 -31.00 8.31
C ASP A 3 -62.06 -29.54 8.77
N ARG A 4 -62.24 -29.25 10.04
CA ARG A 4 -61.87 -27.91 10.59
C ARG A 4 -60.39 -27.72 10.83
N LEU A 5 -59.66 -28.82 11.14
CA LEU A 5 -58.21 -28.75 11.35
C LEU A 5 -57.43 -28.57 10.05
N LYS A 6 -57.92 -29.12 8.91
CA LYS A 6 -57.20 -28.92 7.63
C LYS A 6 -57.26 -27.48 7.08
N LYS A 7 -58.36 -26.75 7.36
CA LYS A 7 -58.46 -25.32 6.94
C LYS A 7 -57.60 -24.37 7.76
N THR A 8 -57.37 -24.67 9.04
CA THR A 8 -56.55 -23.84 9.90
C THR A 8 -55.07 -23.96 9.58
N PHE A 9 -54.58 -25.14 9.18
CA PHE A 9 -53.21 -25.33 8.75
C PHE A 9 -52.88 -24.72 7.38
N LEU A 10 -53.88 -24.62 6.48
CA LEU A 10 -53.66 -24.02 5.16
C LEU A 10 -53.52 -22.48 5.25
N VAL A 11 -54.26 -21.84 6.15
CA VAL A 11 -54.20 -20.37 6.34
C VAL A 11 -52.90 -19.96 7.07
N ALA A 12 -52.42 -20.77 8.02
CA ALA A 12 -51.12 -20.48 8.69
C ALA A 12 -49.92 -20.66 7.76
N GLY A 13 -49.96 -21.63 6.83
CA GLY A 13 -48.89 -21.86 5.85
C GLY A 13 -48.78 -20.72 4.84
N PHE A 14 -49.89 -20.15 4.38
CA PHE A 14 -49.85 -19.02 3.45
C PHE A 14 -49.40 -17.69 4.12
N ALA A 15 -49.73 -17.47 5.39
CA ALA A 15 -49.26 -16.28 6.11
C ALA A 15 -47.74 -16.31 6.36
N CYS A 16 -47.12 -17.46 6.64
CA CYS A 16 -45.70 -17.58 6.82
C CYS A 16 -44.92 -17.42 5.51
N VAL A 17 -45.43 -17.92 4.38
CA VAL A 17 -44.78 -17.76 3.07
C VAL A 17 -44.84 -16.32 2.60
N ALA A 18 -45.96 -15.61 2.85
CA ALA A 18 -46.10 -14.20 2.51
C ALA A 18 -45.19 -13.30 3.37
N LEU A 19 -45.01 -13.62 4.66
CA LEU A 19 -44.11 -12.87 5.56
C LEU A 19 -42.62 -13.08 5.23
N VAL A 20 -42.20 -14.29 4.80
CA VAL A 20 -40.82 -14.55 4.35
C VAL A 20 -40.55 -13.91 3.01
N ALA A 21 -41.51 -13.90 2.07
CA ALA A 21 -41.36 -13.23 0.79
C ALA A 21 -41.30 -11.69 0.94
N THR A 22 -42.08 -11.09 1.84
CA THR A 22 -42.03 -9.65 2.12
C THR A 22 -40.76 -9.22 2.86
N ALA A 23 -40.19 -10.08 3.74
CA ALA A 23 -38.91 -9.81 4.40
C ALA A 23 -37.73 -9.91 3.42
N ALA A 24 -37.75 -10.88 2.50
CA ALA A 24 -36.73 -11.02 1.46
C ALA A 24 -36.77 -9.86 0.45
N THR A 25 -37.98 -9.42 0.02
CA THR A 25 -38.13 -8.25 -0.85
C THR A 25 -37.78 -6.95 -0.15
N ALA A 26 -38.13 -6.77 1.13
CA ALA A 26 -37.75 -5.59 1.91
C ALA A 26 -36.21 -5.53 2.14
N GLN A 27 -35.55 -6.66 2.29
CA GLN A 27 -34.10 -6.73 2.43
C GLN A 27 -33.38 -6.47 1.09
N GLN A 28 -33.92 -6.93 -0.04
CA GLN A 28 -33.43 -6.59 -1.38
C GLN A 28 -33.67 -5.11 -1.72
N VAL A 29 -34.84 -4.56 -1.37
CA VAL A 29 -35.14 -3.12 -1.58
C VAL A 29 -34.27 -2.24 -0.68
N LYS A 30 -33.99 -2.64 0.56
CA LYS A 30 -33.02 -1.92 1.42
C LYS A 30 -31.59 -2.00 0.90
N LYS A 31 -31.15 -3.17 0.38
CA LYS A 31 -29.85 -3.31 -0.28
C LYS A 31 -29.75 -2.45 -1.54
N GLY A 32 -30.78 -2.42 -2.38
CA GLY A 32 -30.83 -1.58 -3.58
C GLY A 32 -30.77 -0.08 -3.25
N LYS A 33 -31.60 0.42 -2.33
CA LYS A 33 -31.59 1.83 -1.92
C LYS A 33 -30.27 2.27 -1.26
N SER A 34 -29.61 1.40 -0.49
CA SER A 34 -28.32 1.68 0.12
C SER A 34 -27.18 1.78 -0.92
N MET A 35 -27.21 0.98 -1.99
CA MET A 35 -26.21 1.04 -3.05
C MET A 35 -26.32 2.32 -3.90
N TYR A 36 -27.53 2.75 -4.24
CA TYR A 36 -27.75 4.00 -5.01
C TYR A 36 -27.42 5.27 -4.23
N SER A 37 -27.33 5.22 -2.92
CA SER A 37 -26.95 6.38 -2.08
C SER A 37 -25.46 6.53 -1.83
N ASN A 38 -24.64 5.54 -2.20
CA ASN A 38 -23.18 5.61 -1.99
C ASN A 38 -22.53 6.48 -3.08
N PRO A 39 -21.95 7.64 -2.72
CA PRO A 39 -21.37 8.57 -3.69
C PRO A 39 -20.20 7.98 -4.48
N LEU A 40 -19.51 6.99 -3.95
CA LEU A 40 -18.42 6.29 -4.64
C LEU A 40 -18.91 5.42 -5.81
N MET A 41 -20.17 5.03 -5.83
CA MET A 41 -20.78 4.24 -6.92
C MET A 41 -21.11 5.09 -8.15
N GLN A 42 -21.06 6.41 -8.05
CA GLN A 42 -21.42 7.34 -9.11
C GLN A 42 -20.18 8.12 -9.59
N LYS A 43 -20.19 8.54 -10.85
CA LYS A 43 -19.20 9.50 -11.32
C LYS A 43 -19.44 10.85 -10.63
N SER A 44 -18.37 11.47 -10.17
CA SER A 44 -18.45 12.82 -9.62
C SER A 44 -18.84 13.83 -10.70
N ALA A 45 -19.69 14.80 -10.34
CA ALA A 45 -20.03 15.94 -11.18
C ALA A 45 -19.05 17.13 -11.01
N LEU A 46 -18.08 17.02 -10.10
CA LEU A 46 -17.07 18.06 -9.90
C LEU A 46 -16.09 18.14 -11.09
N PRO A 47 -15.44 19.28 -11.29
CA PRO A 47 -14.44 19.44 -12.33
C PRO A 47 -13.41 18.32 -12.31
N PHE A 48 -13.02 17.82 -13.48
CA PHE A 48 -12.08 16.70 -13.66
C PHE A 48 -12.51 15.38 -13.03
N GLY A 49 -13.79 15.26 -12.60
CA GLY A 49 -14.27 14.06 -11.88
C GLY A 49 -13.70 13.91 -10.48
N ALA A 50 -13.22 15.00 -9.87
CA ALA A 50 -12.66 15.00 -8.52
C ALA A 50 -13.64 14.40 -7.51
N PRO A 51 -13.17 13.59 -6.53
CA PRO A 51 -14.05 13.03 -5.51
C PRO A 51 -14.71 14.12 -4.66
N ASP A 52 -16.01 14.00 -4.44
CA ASP A 52 -16.72 14.91 -3.53
C ASP A 52 -16.60 14.41 -2.09
N PHE A 53 -15.47 14.74 -1.44
CA PHE A 53 -15.18 14.32 -0.06
C PHE A 53 -16.18 14.85 0.96
N SER A 54 -16.96 15.90 0.65
CA SER A 54 -18.02 16.37 1.55
C SER A 54 -19.16 15.36 1.72
N LYS A 55 -19.33 14.45 0.75
CA LYS A 55 -20.37 13.42 0.72
C LYS A 55 -19.83 12.01 1.04
N ILE A 56 -18.54 11.79 0.88
CA ILE A 56 -17.91 10.48 1.13
C ILE A 56 -17.71 10.30 2.64
N LYS A 57 -18.08 9.13 3.16
CA LYS A 57 -17.89 8.70 4.56
C LYS A 57 -17.12 7.39 4.58
N ASP A 58 -16.42 7.11 5.68
CA ASP A 58 -15.62 5.88 5.86
C ASP A 58 -16.44 4.61 5.55
N ALA A 59 -17.71 4.57 5.99
CA ALA A 59 -18.60 3.45 5.75
C ALA A 59 -18.95 3.20 4.25
N HIS A 60 -18.62 4.11 3.35
CA HIS A 60 -18.89 3.98 1.91
C HIS A 60 -17.84 3.12 1.19
N TYR A 61 -16.61 3.04 1.69
CA TYR A 61 -15.50 2.40 0.97
C TYR A 61 -15.67 0.89 0.80
N LEU A 62 -15.83 0.13 1.88
CA LEU A 62 -15.91 -1.32 1.80
C LEU A 62 -17.08 -1.83 0.92
N PRO A 63 -18.31 -1.27 1.01
CA PRO A 63 -19.38 -1.65 0.09
C PRO A 63 -19.08 -1.31 -1.37
N ALA A 64 -18.44 -0.16 -1.65
CA ALA A 64 -18.08 0.24 -3.01
C ALA A 64 -16.97 -0.63 -3.60
N ILE A 65 -15.94 -0.99 -2.83
CA ILE A 65 -14.90 -1.96 -3.22
C ILE A 65 -15.54 -3.32 -3.57
N LYS A 66 -16.41 -3.84 -2.70
CA LYS A 66 -17.10 -5.12 -2.96
C LYS A 66 -17.95 -5.08 -4.23
N ALA A 67 -18.64 -3.96 -4.46
CA ALA A 67 -19.43 -3.78 -5.68
C ALA A 67 -18.54 -3.69 -6.92
N GLY A 68 -17.43 -2.96 -6.87
CA GLY A 68 -16.47 -2.87 -7.97
C GLY A 68 -15.82 -4.23 -8.30
N ILE A 69 -15.47 -5.02 -7.29
CA ILE A 69 -15.00 -6.41 -7.48
C ILE A 69 -16.07 -7.26 -8.17
N ALA A 70 -17.33 -7.17 -7.72
CA ALA A 70 -18.43 -7.94 -8.32
C ALA A 70 -18.69 -7.55 -9.78
N GLU A 71 -18.64 -6.25 -10.10
CA GLU A 71 -18.77 -5.71 -11.45
C GLU A 71 -17.64 -6.22 -12.35
N GLN A 72 -16.39 -6.02 -11.97
CA GLN A 72 -15.23 -6.45 -12.76
C GLN A 72 -15.18 -7.98 -12.93
N ARG A 73 -15.55 -8.74 -11.90
CA ARG A 73 -15.65 -10.21 -11.99
C ARG A 73 -16.68 -10.62 -13.05
N ALA A 74 -17.82 -9.95 -13.14
CA ALA A 74 -18.83 -10.21 -14.17
C ALA A 74 -18.33 -9.84 -15.58
N GLU A 75 -17.62 -8.71 -15.72
CA GLU A 75 -17.01 -8.29 -16.98
C GLU A 75 -15.96 -9.29 -17.46
N ILE A 76 -15.05 -9.74 -16.58
CA ILE A 76 -14.04 -10.76 -16.91
C ILE A 76 -14.70 -12.09 -17.25
N LYS A 77 -15.74 -12.48 -16.51
CA LYS A 77 -16.51 -13.68 -16.83
C LYS A 77 -17.10 -13.63 -18.24
N ALA A 78 -17.64 -12.49 -18.65
CA ALA A 78 -18.17 -12.33 -20.00
C ALA A 78 -17.09 -12.48 -21.09
N ILE A 79 -15.86 -12.01 -20.85
CA ILE A 79 -14.71 -12.21 -21.72
C ILE A 79 -14.36 -13.71 -21.80
N VAL A 80 -14.26 -14.37 -20.65
CA VAL A 80 -13.87 -15.79 -20.56
C VAL A 80 -14.89 -16.71 -21.22
N GLU A 81 -16.19 -16.41 -21.07
CA GLU A 81 -17.29 -17.21 -21.61
C GLU A 81 -17.65 -16.88 -23.07
N ASN A 82 -17.01 -15.89 -23.66
CA ASN A 82 -17.23 -15.52 -25.06
C ASN A 82 -16.86 -16.69 -25.98
N LYS A 83 -17.85 -17.17 -26.76
CA LYS A 83 -17.70 -18.32 -27.68
C LYS A 83 -16.96 -17.99 -28.97
N GLN A 84 -16.78 -16.70 -29.28
CA GLN A 84 -16.02 -16.29 -30.44
C GLN A 84 -14.52 -16.57 -30.25
N LYS A 85 -13.84 -16.79 -31.37
CA LYS A 85 -12.38 -16.91 -31.40
C LYS A 85 -11.76 -15.70 -30.68
N PRO A 86 -10.76 -15.90 -29.81
CA PRO A 86 -10.09 -14.79 -29.15
C PRO A 86 -9.40 -13.85 -30.16
N THR A 87 -9.61 -12.55 -29.98
CA THR A 87 -8.97 -11.49 -30.76
C THR A 87 -8.48 -10.40 -29.81
N PHE A 88 -7.60 -9.51 -30.32
CA PHE A 88 -7.20 -8.33 -29.56
C PHE A 88 -8.41 -7.54 -29.03
N GLN A 89 -9.42 -7.33 -29.89
CA GLN A 89 -10.61 -6.55 -29.54
C GLN A 89 -11.46 -7.21 -28.44
N ASN A 90 -11.78 -8.50 -28.59
CA ASN A 90 -12.73 -9.18 -27.69
C ASN A 90 -12.08 -9.80 -26.45
N THR A 91 -10.75 -9.68 -26.32
CA THR A 91 -10.01 -10.25 -25.18
C THR A 91 -9.14 -9.20 -24.52
N ILE A 92 -8.20 -8.59 -25.23
CA ILE A 92 -7.21 -7.67 -24.66
C ILE A 92 -7.84 -6.29 -24.38
N LEU A 93 -8.38 -5.66 -25.41
CA LEU A 93 -9.02 -4.36 -25.28
C LEU A 93 -10.31 -4.43 -24.46
N ALA A 94 -11.03 -5.56 -24.51
CA ALA A 94 -12.18 -5.80 -23.63
C ALA A 94 -11.75 -5.83 -22.16
N TYR A 95 -10.63 -6.52 -21.84
CA TYR A 95 -10.09 -6.55 -20.47
C TYR A 95 -9.60 -5.19 -19.98
N GLU A 96 -8.88 -4.44 -20.83
CA GLU A 96 -8.41 -3.08 -20.50
C GLU A 96 -9.56 -2.12 -20.11
N LYS A 97 -10.77 -2.40 -20.58
CA LYS A 97 -11.96 -1.61 -20.28
C LYS A 97 -12.69 -2.03 -19.01
N THR A 98 -12.32 -3.15 -18.40
CA THR A 98 -12.96 -3.67 -17.17
C THR A 98 -12.52 -2.89 -15.92
N GLY A 99 -13.27 -3.05 -14.83
CA GLY A 99 -12.87 -2.63 -13.50
C GLY A 99 -12.88 -1.12 -13.23
N ARG A 100 -13.46 -0.31 -14.09
CA ARG A 100 -13.43 1.16 -13.96
C ARG A 100 -14.01 1.68 -12.64
N LEU A 101 -15.05 1.03 -12.10
CA LEU A 101 -15.58 1.35 -10.79
C LEU A 101 -14.57 1.01 -9.70
N LEU A 102 -14.03 -0.21 -9.74
CA LEU A 102 -13.06 -0.67 -8.74
C LEU A 102 -11.81 0.22 -8.71
N ASP A 103 -11.23 0.54 -9.86
CA ASP A 103 -10.03 1.37 -9.96
C ASP A 103 -10.25 2.77 -9.40
N ARG A 104 -11.41 3.38 -9.72
CA ARG A 104 -11.77 4.69 -9.17
C ARG A 104 -11.89 4.62 -7.64
N VAL A 105 -12.60 3.63 -7.11
CA VAL A 105 -12.82 3.52 -5.66
C VAL A 105 -11.52 3.18 -4.94
N LYS A 106 -10.69 2.28 -5.50
CA LYS A 106 -9.35 1.96 -4.98
C LYS A 106 -8.48 3.21 -4.91
N GLY A 107 -8.40 3.98 -6.01
CA GLY A 107 -7.60 5.20 -6.06
C GLY A 107 -7.99 6.20 -4.98
N ILE A 108 -9.30 6.42 -4.76
CA ILE A 108 -9.80 7.32 -3.70
C ILE A 108 -9.49 6.74 -2.31
N PHE A 109 -9.75 5.44 -2.10
CA PHE A 109 -9.56 4.79 -0.81
C PHE A 109 -8.09 4.83 -0.36
N PHE A 110 -7.17 4.39 -1.22
CA PHE A 110 -5.75 4.36 -0.86
C PHE A 110 -5.13 5.77 -0.75
N ALA A 111 -5.63 6.77 -1.49
CA ALA A 111 -5.23 8.16 -1.26
C ALA A 111 -5.64 8.64 0.14
N VAL A 112 -6.82 8.25 0.64
CA VAL A 112 -7.25 8.57 2.01
C VAL A 112 -6.46 7.80 3.05
N THR A 113 -6.13 6.52 2.82
CA THR A 113 -5.29 5.74 3.77
C THR A 113 -3.91 6.36 3.96
N GLU A 114 -3.36 7.00 2.95
CA GLU A 114 -2.06 7.69 3.03
C GLU A 114 -2.15 9.08 3.67
N ALA A 115 -3.24 9.81 3.41
CA ALA A 115 -3.35 11.21 3.81
C ALA A 115 -4.07 11.42 5.16
N ASN A 116 -5.05 10.58 5.49
CA ASN A 116 -5.90 10.74 6.68
C ASN A 116 -6.41 9.38 7.19
N LYS A 117 -5.51 8.57 7.71
CA LYS A 117 -5.84 7.24 8.24
C LYS A 117 -6.46 7.34 9.63
N THR A 118 -7.80 7.32 9.69
CA THR A 118 -8.56 7.15 10.95
C THR A 118 -8.55 5.68 11.40
N ALA A 119 -8.94 5.41 12.65
CA ALA A 119 -9.10 4.02 13.13
C ALA A 119 -10.11 3.24 12.28
N THR A 120 -11.21 3.88 11.84
CA THR A 120 -12.21 3.26 10.96
C THR A 120 -11.65 2.96 9.58
N ILE A 121 -10.81 3.83 9.02
CA ILE A 121 -10.11 3.61 7.74
C ILE A 121 -9.10 2.46 7.88
N GLU A 122 -8.35 2.39 9.00
CA GLU A 122 -7.42 1.28 9.26
C GLU A 122 -8.17 -0.08 9.31
N GLU A 123 -9.30 -0.15 10.01
CA GLU A 123 -10.12 -1.37 10.05
C GLU A 123 -10.71 -1.71 8.67
N THR A 124 -11.13 -0.71 7.91
CA THR A 124 -11.61 -0.90 6.54
C THR A 124 -10.50 -1.44 5.64
N GLU A 125 -9.28 -0.91 5.77
CA GLU A 125 -8.11 -1.37 5.00
C GLU A 125 -7.77 -2.83 5.30
N LYS A 126 -7.81 -3.25 6.57
CA LYS A 126 -7.64 -4.67 6.97
C LYS A 126 -8.64 -5.60 6.30
N ALA A 127 -9.85 -5.12 6.03
CA ALA A 127 -10.87 -5.89 5.31
C ALA A 127 -10.71 -5.83 3.78
N VAL A 128 -10.27 -4.69 3.24
CA VAL A 128 -10.15 -4.43 1.80
C VAL A 128 -8.95 -5.14 1.18
N VAL A 129 -7.78 -5.09 1.83
CA VAL A 129 -6.53 -5.65 1.26
C VAL A 129 -6.65 -7.14 0.95
N PRO A 130 -7.14 -8.00 1.85
CA PRO A 130 -7.33 -9.43 1.52
C PRO A 130 -8.31 -9.65 0.37
N LEU A 131 -9.42 -8.89 0.30
CA LEU A 131 -10.42 -9.01 -0.78
C LEU A 131 -9.81 -8.67 -2.15
N LEU A 132 -9.00 -7.62 -2.22
CA LEU A 132 -8.31 -7.22 -3.45
C LEU A 132 -7.26 -8.25 -3.85
N THR A 133 -6.46 -8.73 -2.90
CA THR A 133 -5.43 -9.74 -3.15
C THR A 133 -6.06 -11.06 -3.65
N GLU A 134 -7.17 -11.49 -3.05
CA GLU A 134 -7.91 -12.66 -3.49
C GLU A 134 -8.43 -12.47 -4.92
N PHE A 135 -9.03 -11.31 -5.21
CA PHE A 135 -9.55 -11.01 -6.53
C PHE A 135 -8.44 -10.91 -7.60
N GLU A 136 -7.30 -10.30 -7.27
CA GLU A 136 -6.13 -10.28 -8.15
C GLU A 136 -5.59 -11.68 -8.43
N ASN A 137 -5.58 -12.57 -7.43
CA ASN A 137 -5.24 -13.96 -7.61
C ASN A 137 -6.28 -14.71 -8.48
N GLU A 138 -7.59 -14.43 -8.32
CA GLU A 138 -8.64 -15.00 -9.18
C GLU A 138 -8.37 -14.68 -10.66
N ILE A 139 -8.00 -13.45 -10.98
CA ILE A 139 -7.70 -13.02 -12.35
C ILE A 139 -6.42 -13.68 -12.84
N SER A 140 -5.33 -13.52 -12.09
CA SER A 140 -3.97 -13.93 -12.48
C SER A 140 -3.85 -15.44 -12.71
N PHE A 141 -4.64 -16.24 -11.98
CA PHE A 141 -4.63 -17.71 -12.06
C PHE A 141 -5.86 -18.26 -12.80
N ASN A 142 -6.62 -17.44 -13.49
CA ASN A 142 -7.71 -17.88 -14.36
C ASN A 142 -7.15 -18.49 -15.65
N GLN A 143 -7.02 -19.81 -15.69
CA GLN A 143 -6.44 -20.51 -16.83
C GLN A 143 -7.22 -20.28 -18.14
N LYS A 144 -8.56 -20.28 -18.08
CA LYS A 144 -9.38 -20.02 -19.29
C LYS A 144 -9.17 -18.61 -19.82
N PHE A 145 -8.97 -17.64 -18.93
CA PHE A 145 -8.68 -16.28 -19.35
C PHE A 145 -7.26 -16.20 -19.94
N PHE A 146 -6.27 -16.81 -19.27
CA PHE A 146 -4.90 -16.84 -19.76
C PHE A 146 -4.79 -17.53 -21.12
N GLU A 147 -5.50 -18.63 -21.35
CA GLU A 147 -5.57 -19.31 -22.67
C GLU A 147 -6.06 -18.37 -23.78
N ARG A 148 -7.06 -17.52 -23.50
CA ARG A 148 -7.51 -16.49 -24.45
C ARG A 148 -6.45 -15.44 -24.71
N VAL A 149 -5.80 -14.92 -23.66
CA VAL A 149 -4.71 -13.95 -23.78
C VAL A 149 -3.54 -14.53 -24.57
N LYS A 150 -3.14 -15.76 -24.23
CA LYS A 150 -2.07 -16.48 -24.90
C LYS A 150 -2.39 -16.73 -26.38
N TYR A 151 -3.64 -17.11 -26.68
CA TYR A 151 -4.08 -17.27 -28.06
C TYR A 151 -3.87 -15.99 -28.88
N VAL A 152 -4.30 -14.85 -28.39
CA VAL A 152 -4.11 -13.55 -29.05
C VAL A 152 -2.62 -13.22 -29.20
N TYR A 153 -1.84 -13.46 -28.14
CA TYR A 153 -0.40 -13.23 -28.14
C TYR A 153 0.32 -14.04 -29.25
N ASP A 154 -0.01 -15.34 -29.35
CA ASP A 154 0.63 -16.24 -30.31
C ASP A 154 0.23 -15.92 -31.78
N HIS A 155 -1.00 -15.42 -32.02
CA HIS A 155 -1.54 -15.29 -33.37
C HIS A 155 -1.59 -13.85 -33.89
N GLU A 156 -1.72 -12.83 -33.04
CA GLU A 156 -1.92 -11.44 -33.47
C GLU A 156 -0.73 -10.50 -33.14
N ARG A 157 0.17 -10.90 -32.23
CA ARG A 157 1.28 -10.04 -31.76
C ARG A 157 2.08 -9.42 -32.92
N ASN A 158 2.37 -10.17 -33.97
CA ASN A 158 3.21 -9.71 -35.05
C ASN A 158 2.47 -8.79 -36.04
N SER A 159 1.14 -8.81 -36.08
CA SER A 159 0.31 -7.94 -36.89
C SER A 159 -0.05 -6.63 -36.19
N LEU A 160 -0.01 -6.59 -34.85
CA LEU A 160 -0.27 -5.38 -34.09
C LEU A 160 0.92 -4.42 -34.11
N LYS A 161 0.63 -3.12 -33.97
CA LYS A 161 1.62 -2.03 -33.96
C LYS A 161 1.33 -1.04 -32.85
N GLY A 162 2.32 -0.21 -32.49
CA GLY A 162 2.16 0.88 -31.54
C GLY A 162 1.65 0.41 -30.20
N GLU A 163 0.68 1.12 -29.65
CA GLU A 163 0.12 0.90 -28.31
C GLU A 163 -0.58 -0.47 -28.18
N ASP A 164 -1.28 -0.92 -29.21
CA ASP A 164 -2.00 -2.21 -29.19
C ASP A 164 -1.05 -3.39 -28.99
N LYS A 165 0.12 -3.34 -29.65
CA LYS A 165 1.15 -4.38 -29.47
C LYS A 165 1.72 -4.36 -28.06
N VAL A 166 2.04 -3.17 -27.54
CA VAL A 166 2.58 -2.99 -26.20
C VAL A 166 1.57 -3.47 -25.15
N LEU A 167 0.30 -3.10 -25.30
CA LEU A 167 -0.77 -3.52 -24.39
C LEU A 167 -0.89 -5.06 -24.32
N LEU A 168 -0.90 -5.72 -25.48
CA LEU A 168 -0.92 -7.18 -25.54
C LEU A 168 0.29 -7.81 -24.86
N GLU A 169 1.50 -7.30 -25.16
CA GLU A 169 2.75 -7.82 -24.60
C GLU A 169 2.80 -7.63 -23.08
N GLU A 170 2.36 -6.49 -22.55
CA GLU A 170 2.34 -6.24 -21.11
C GLU A 170 1.28 -7.09 -20.39
N ILE A 171 0.07 -7.24 -20.94
CA ILE A 171 -0.95 -8.11 -20.34
C ILE A 171 -0.47 -9.56 -20.30
N TYR A 172 0.05 -10.10 -21.42
CA TYR A 172 0.59 -11.46 -21.47
C TYR A 172 1.72 -11.67 -20.46
N LYS A 173 2.68 -10.76 -20.43
CA LYS A 173 3.83 -10.76 -19.52
C LYS A 173 3.39 -10.69 -18.06
N ASN A 174 2.38 -9.87 -17.73
CA ASN A 174 1.85 -9.77 -16.38
C ASN A 174 1.24 -11.10 -15.92
N PHE A 175 0.48 -11.80 -16.76
CA PHE A 175 -0.01 -13.14 -16.47
C PHE A 175 1.13 -14.13 -16.21
N VAL A 176 2.12 -14.16 -17.10
CA VAL A 176 3.29 -15.05 -16.96
C VAL A 176 4.05 -14.76 -15.67
N ARG A 177 4.32 -13.48 -15.38
CA ARG A 177 5.00 -13.06 -14.15
C ARG A 177 4.20 -13.30 -12.87
N SER A 178 2.88 -13.33 -12.97
CA SER A 178 2.01 -13.70 -11.84
C SER A 178 1.96 -15.21 -11.60
N GLY A 179 2.47 -16.03 -12.55
CA GLY A 179 2.55 -17.47 -12.40
C GLY A 179 1.51 -18.26 -13.21
N ALA A 180 0.92 -17.67 -14.26
CA ALA A 180 -0.08 -18.35 -15.09
C ALA A 180 0.44 -19.63 -15.80
N LEU A 181 1.76 -19.77 -15.92
CA LEU A 181 2.41 -20.97 -16.48
C LEU A 181 2.83 -22.01 -15.42
N LEU A 182 2.61 -21.74 -14.15
CA LEU A 182 2.95 -22.66 -13.07
C LEU A 182 2.03 -23.91 -13.07
N SER A 183 2.50 -25.01 -12.50
CA SER A 183 1.65 -26.15 -12.18
C SER A 183 0.59 -25.78 -11.13
N LYS A 184 -0.50 -26.54 -11.04
CA LYS A 184 -1.59 -26.27 -10.09
C LYS A 184 -1.11 -26.15 -8.65
N ASP A 185 -0.19 -27.02 -8.21
CA ASP A 185 0.35 -27.00 -6.85
C ASP A 185 1.19 -25.75 -6.60
N LYS A 186 2.05 -25.37 -7.56
CA LYS A 186 2.83 -24.13 -7.48
C LYS A 186 1.95 -22.88 -7.52
N MET A 187 0.85 -22.89 -8.28
CA MET A 187 -0.15 -21.81 -8.26
C MET A 187 -0.83 -21.67 -6.90
N ALA A 188 -1.21 -22.80 -6.28
CA ALA A 188 -1.79 -22.79 -4.94
C ALA A 188 -0.83 -22.16 -3.93
N ARG A 189 0.44 -22.60 -3.94
CA ARG A 189 1.47 -22.01 -3.07
C ARG A 189 1.72 -20.53 -3.36
N MET A 190 1.73 -20.12 -4.62
CA MET A 190 1.87 -18.71 -5.00
C MET A 190 0.74 -17.83 -4.44
N LYS A 191 -0.51 -18.32 -4.44
CA LYS A 191 -1.65 -17.63 -3.84
C LYS A 191 -1.46 -17.42 -2.34
N GLU A 192 -1.02 -18.45 -1.62
CA GLU A 192 -0.70 -18.36 -0.19
C GLU A 192 0.38 -17.29 0.07
N ILE A 193 1.47 -17.34 -0.70
CA ILE A 193 2.56 -16.35 -0.61
C ILE A 193 2.05 -14.93 -0.87
N ASN A 194 1.24 -14.72 -1.92
CA ASN A 194 0.70 -13.40 -2.24
C ASN A 194 -0.18 -12.87 -1.10
N SER A 195 -1.08 -13.71 -0.58
CA SER A 195 -1.97 -13.33 0.53
C SER A 195 -1.19 -13.01 1.81
N ARG A 196 -0.17 -13.83 2.13
CA ARG A 196 0.66 -13.59 3.31
C ARG A 196 1.54 -12.35 3.17
N LEU A 197 2.13 -12.11 1.99
CA LEU A 197 2.89 -10.90 1.71
C LEU A 197 2.02 -9.64 1.81
N ALA A 198 0.79 -9.66 1.30
CA ALA A 198 -0.13 -8.54 1.42
C ALA A 198 -0.42 -8.21 2.89
N GLN A 199 -0.70 -9.23 3.71
CA GLN A 199 -0.92 -9.05 5.15
C GLN A 199 0.32 -8.48 5.86
N LEU A 200 1.51 -9.05 5.63
CA LEU A 200 2.75 -8.59 6.24
C LEU A 200 3.11 -7.15 5.86
N GLN A 201 2.89 -6.78 4.60
CA GLN A 201 3.11 -5.41 4.12
C GLN A 201 2.15 -4.41 4.77
N GLN A 202 0.89 -4.81 4.95
CA GLN A 202 -0.10 -4.01 5.66
C GLN A 202 0.28 -3.85 7.14
N ASP A 203 0.66 -4.93 7.81
CA ASP A 203 1.06 -4.91 9.22
C ASP A 203 2.28 -4.01 9.42
N PHE A 204 3.28 -4.11 8.52
CA PHE A 204 4.45 -3.25 8.52
C PHE A 204 4.08 -1.78 8.30
N GLY A 205 3.25 -1.49 7.28
CA GLY A 205 2.78 -0.13 6.98
C GLY A 205 2.00 0.50 8.15
N ASN A 206 1.15 -0.27 8.81
CA ASN A 206 0.38 0.18 9.96
C ASN A 206 1.21 0.35 11.25
N MET A 207 2.32 -0.38 11.37
CA MET A 207 3.25 -0.24 12.50
C MET A 207 4.01 1.09 12.47
N LEU A 208 4.46 1.55 11.30
CA LEU A 208 5.34 2.72 11.17
C LEU A 208 4.79 4.02 11.77
N PRO A 209 3.52 4.44 11.51
CA PRO A 209 2.96 5.64 12.12
C PRO A 209 2.84 5.52 13.65
N LYS A 210 2.48 4.33 14.15
CA LYS A 210 2.36 4.06 15.59
C LYS A 210 3.73 4.12 16.27
N ALA A 211 4.74 3.50 15.67
CA ALA A 211 6.11 3.56 16.14
C ALA A 211 6.66 5.00 16.14
N SER A 212 6.39 5.78 15.08
CA SER A 212 6.77 7.20 15.03
C SER A 212 6.08 8.02 16.10
N ALA A 213 4.82 7.77 16.41
CA ALA A 213 4.10 8.43 17.48
C ALA A 213 4.66 8.07 18.87
N ALA A 214 4.97 6.79 19.11
CA ALA A 214 5.57 6.31 20.36
C ALA A 214 6.99 6.86 20.59
N SER A 215 7.74 7.09 19.50
CA SER A 215 9.11 7.64 19.55
C SER A 215 9.17 9.16 19.76
N THR A 216 8.05 9.84 20.01
CA THR A 216 8.02 11.29 20.29
C THR A 216 8.95 11.63 21.42
N VAL A 217 9.87 12.60 21.21
CA VAL A 217 10.82 13.06 22.23
C VAL A 217 10.21 14.21 23.01
N TRP A 218 9.97 13.99 24.31
CA TRP A 218 9.40 14.98 25.22
C TRP A 218 10.48 15.85 25.83
N VAL A 219 10.22 17.17 25.93
CA VAL A 219 11.18 18.18 26.40
C VAL A 219 10.52 19.03 27.48
N ASN A 220 11.16 19.13 28.64
CA ASN A 220 10.63 19.84 29.81
C ASN A 220 11.07 21.31 29.87
N ASP A 221 12.29 21.61 29.46
CA ASP A 221 12.85 22.97 29.53
C ASP A 221 13.04 23.53 28.12
N VAL A 222 12.49 24.72 27.87
CA VAL A 222 12.64 25.44 26.61
C VAL A 222 14.12 25.72 26.28
N LYS A 223 15.00 25.81 27.26
CA LYS A 223 16.45 26.02 27.07
C LYS A 223 17.09 24.85 26.31
N GLU A 224 16.53 23.62 26.43
CA GLU A 224 17.00 22.48 25.63
C GLU A 224 16.76 22.68 24.13
N LEU A 225 15.79 23.55 23.76
CA LEU A 225 15.42 23.88 22.37
C LEU A 225 16.25 25.03 21.78
N ALA A 226 17.32 25.48 22.47
CA ALA A 226 18.20 26.51 21.94
C ALA A 226 18.70 26.20 20.53
N GLY A 227 18.75 27.20 19.66
CA GLY A 227 19.09 27.06 18.24
C GLY A 227 17.88 26.88 17.32
N LEU A 228 16.71 26.53 17.85
CA LEU A 228 15.47 26.51 17.06
C LEU A 228 14.87 27.93 16.93
N SER A 229 14.21 28.19 15.80
CA SER A 229 13.43 29.41 15.63
C SER A 229 12.22 29.46 16.57
N GLU A 230 11.70 30.65 16.86
CA GLU A 230 10.48 30.82 17.67
C GLU A 230 9.29 30.05 17.11
N ASN A 231 9.13 30.01 15.78
CA ASN A 231 8.08 29.24 15.13
C ASN A 231 8.24 27.74 15.35
N ALA A 232 9.48 27.21 15.32
CA ALA A 232 9.75 25.80 15.59
C ALA A 232 9.47 25.45 17.05
N ILE A 233 9.83 26.33 18.00
CA ILE A 233 9.52 26.16 19.43
C ILE A 233 8.00 26.19 19.65
N ALA A 234 7.29 27.14 19.03
CA ALA A 234 5.83 27.21 19.10
C ALA A 234 5.17 25.94 18.52
N GLN A 235 5.71 25.38 17.43
CA GLN A 235 5.22 24.12 16.89
C GLN A 235 5.47 22.95 17.85
N CYS A 236 6.65 22.85 18.47
CA CYS A 236 6.94 21.82 19.49
C CYS A 236 5.95 21.89 20.67
N LYS A 237 5.53 23.10 21.08
CA LYS A 237 4.51 23.29 22.11
C LYS A 237 3.14 22.79 21.66
N LYS A 238 2.70 23.22 20.49
CA LYS A 238 1.42 22.82 19.88
C LYS A 238 1.34 21.30 19.69
N ASP A 239 2.43 20.68 19.25
CA ASP A 239 2.52 19.24 19.08
C ASP A 239 2.42 18.50 20.43
N ALA A 240 3.01 19.04 21.50
CA ALA A 240 2.91 18.50 22.85
C ALA A 240 1.47 18.54 23.35
N GLU A 241 0.78 19.68 23.21
CA GLU A 241 -0.62 19.85 23.60
C GLU A 241 -1.53 18.85 22.85
N SER A 242 -1.35 18.71 21.54
CA SER A 242 -2.15 17.78 20.72
C SER A 242 -1.94 16.30 21.02
N ARG A 243 -0.82 15.95 21.68
CA ARG A 243 -0.40 14.57 21.99
C ARG A 243 -0.55 14.17 23.45
N GLY A 244 -1.32 14.95 24.22
CA GLY A 244 -1.64 14.65 25.60
C GLY A 244 -0.71 15.28 26.64
N GLY A 245 0.18 16.20 26.25
CA GLY A 245 0.89 17.10 27.14
C GLY A 245 1.76 16.44 28.21
N LYS A 246 2.49 15.35 27.90
CA LYS A 246 3.41 14.71 28.87
C LYS A 246 4.55 15.62 29.33
N ALA A 247 4.88 16.65 28.54
CA ALA A 247 5.80 17.72 28.84
C ALA A 247 5.35 18.98 28.09
N PRO A 248 5.88 20.20 28.42
CA PRO A 248 5.51 21.44 27.74
C PRO A 248 5.81 21.47 26.23
N TYR A 249 6.80 20.70 25.79
CA TYR A 249 7.22 20.61 24.39
C TYR A 249 7.41 19.17 23.97
N CYS A 250 7.29 18.90 22.68
CA CYS A 250 7.75 17.63 22.12
C CYS A 250 8.30 17.79 20.70
N ILE A 251 9.19 16.89 20.32
CA ILE A 251 9.72 16.75 18.97
C ILE A 251 9.13 15.48 18.36
N VAL A 252 8.34 15.67 17.33
CA VAL A 252 7.71 14.57 16.58
C VAL A 252 8.74 13.96 15.61
N ILE A 253 8.82 12.64 15.59
CA ILE A 253 9.81 11.91 14.78
C ILE A 253 9.21 11.54 13.43
N THR A 254 9.43 12.37 12.43
CA THR A 254 9.16 12.11 11.01
C THR A 254 10.34 12.58 10.16
N ASN A 255 10.41 12.16 8.90
CA ASN A 255 11.51 12.57 8.02
C ASN A 255 11.54 14.08 7.77
N THR A 256 10.39 14.75 7.84
CA THR A 256 10.26 16.20 7.60
C THR A 256 10.47 17.06 8.85
N THR A 257 10.21 16.50 10.04
CA THR A 257 10.34 17.26 11.31
C THR A 257 11.71 17.12 11.94
N GLN A 258 12.28 15.91 11.96
CA GLN A 258 13.54 15.66 12.66
C GLN A 258 14.77 16.31 11.98
N GLN A 259 14.84 16.32 10.65
CA GLN A 259 16.03 16.80 9.94
C GLN A 259 16.31 18.29 10.17
N PRO A 260 15.33 19.22 10.00
CA PRO A 260 15.55 20.63 10.33
C PRO A 260 15.91 20.85 11.80
N ILE A 261 15.32 20.08 12.71
CA ILE A 261 15.60 20.18 14.15
C ILE A 261 17.02 19.75 14.44
N LEU A 262 17.46 18.59 13.95
CA LEU A 262 18.83 18.09 14.13
C LEU A 262 19.89 19.06 13.55
N ALA A 263 19.54 19.78 12.50
CA ALA A 263 20.42 20.76 11.87
C ALA A 263 20.58 22.06 12.68
N SER A 264 19.55 22.47 13.43
CA SER A 264 19.52 23.77 14.14
C SER A 264 19.70 23.68 15.65
N LEU A 265 19.35 22.56 16.26
CA LEU A 265 19.35 22.36 17.71
C LEU A 265 20.78 22.40 18.29
N GLU A 266 21.06 23.31 19.22
CA GLU A 266 22.39 23.46 19.86
C GLU A 266 22.67 22.39 20.92
N ASN A 267 21.65 21.94 21.63
CA ASN A 267 21.78 20.94 22.70
C ASN A 267 22.16 19.57 22.11
N ARG A 268 23.41 19.14 22.30
CA ARG A 268 23.94 17.87 21.78
C ARG A 268 23.19 16.64 22.35
N GLN A 269 22.88 16.66 23.65
CA GLN A 269 22.19 15.52 24.29
C GLN A 269 20.77 15.36 23.74
N LEU A 270 20.07 16.48 23.48
CA LEU A 270 18.75 16.42 22.87
C LEU A 270 18.80 15.96 21.41
N ARG A 271 19.84 16.40 20.62
CA ARG A 271 20.05 15.84 19.27
C ARG A 271 20.25 14.32 19.29
N GLU A 272 21.04 13.81 20.24
CA GLU A 272 21.26 12.38 20.41
C GLU A 272 19.95 11.65 20.76
N ARG A 273 19.14 12.20 21.66
CA ARG A 273 17.81 11.66 21.98
C ARG A 273 16.90 11.60 20.75
N VAL A 274 16.85 12.67 19.94
CA VAL A 274 16.06 12.74 18.70
C VAL A 274 16.56 11.72 17.68
N TYR A 275 17.87 11.63 17.49
CA TYR A 275 18.49 10.68 16.57
C TYR A 275 18.18 9.22 16.99
N ASN A 276 18.41 8.87 18.24
CA ASN A 276 18.16 7.54 18.78
C ASN A 276 16.65 7.19 18.70
N ALA A 277 15.76 8.11 19.04
CA ALA A 277 14.34 7.93 18.88
C ALA A 277 13.96 7.63 17.42
N SER A 278 14.67 8.20 16.45
CA SER A 278 14.45 7.95 15.04
C SER A 278 14.95 6.57 14.57
N ILE A 279 16.18 6.21 14.88
CA ILE A 279 16.80 4.96 14.37
C ILE A 279 16.30 3.70 15.07
N HIS A 280 15.79 3.85 16.30
CA HIS A 280 15.30 2.73 17.13
C HIS A 280 13.78 2.56 17.13
N ARG A 281 13.07 3.22 16.20
CA ARG A 281 11.58 3.19 16.16
C ARG A 281 10.97 1.80 16.09
N THR A 282 11.61 0.88 15.37
CA THR A 282 11.03 -0.44 15.06
C THR A 282 12.04 -1.59 15.17
N ASP A 283 13.15 -1.41 15.87
CA ASP A 283 14.21 -2.41 15.99
C ASP A 283 14.06 -3.36 17.20
N GLY A 284 12.97 -3.21 17.94
CA GLY A 284 12.68 -4.06 19.11
C GLY A 284 13.31 -3.58 20.42
N THR A 285 14.02 -2.46 20.44
CA THR A 285 14.50 -1.83 21.69
C THR A 285 13.38 -1.14 22.45
N GLY A 286 12.27 -0.78 21.74
CA GLY A 286 11.05 -0.21 22.31
C GLY A 286 9.84 -1.12 22.12
N GLU A 287 8.65 -0.50 22.03
CA GLU A 287 7.37 -1.21 21.90
C GLU A 287 7.23 -1.96 20.56
N PHE A 288 7.87 -1.48 19.51
CA PHE A 288 7.66 -1.96 18.14
C PHE A 288 8.90 -2.70 17.60
N ASN A 289 8.66 -3.86 17.00
CA ASN A 289 9.70 -4.67 16.37
C ASN A 289 9.27 -5.10 14.95
N ALA A 290 9.90 -4.53 13.93
CA ALA A 290 9.64 -4.86 12.53
C ALA A 290 10.47 -6.05 12.02
N PHE A 291 11.53 -6.48 12.71
CA PHE A 291 12.42 -7.53 12.22
C PHE A 291 11.74 -8.85 11.87
N PRO A 292 10.82 -9.39 12.70
CA PRO A 292 10.11 -10.62 12.34
C PRO A 292 9.35 -10.50 11.02
N LEU A 293 8.66 -9.36 10.79
CA LEU A 293 7.92 -9.09 9.55
C LEU A 293 8.87 -9.01 8.35
N ILE A 294 9.99 -8.28 8.48
CA ILE A 294 10.99 -8.10 7.43
C ILE A 294 11.60 -9.44 7.03
N VAL A 295 11.95 -10.28 8.01
CA VAL A 295 12.54 -11.61 7.78
C VAL A 295 11.55 -12.52 7.07
N GLU A 296 10.28 -12.53 7.48
CA GLU A 296 9.24 -13.34 6.82
C GLU A 296 8.97 -12.84 5.40
N ILE A 297 8.85 -11.53 5.18
CA ILE A 297 8.72 -10.93 3.84
C ILE A 297 9.90 -11.34 2.95
N ALA A 298 11.13 -11.29 3.44
CA ALA A 298 12.31 -11.67 2.67
C ALA A 298 12.30 -13.15 2.27
N LYS A 299 11.92 -14.05 3.19
CA LYS A 299 11.79 -15.49 2.93
C LYS A 299 10.71 -15.78 1.88
N LEU A 300 9.52 -15.20 2.02
CA LEU A 300 8.42 -15.39 1.07
C LEU A 300 8.75 -14.82 -0.32
N ARG A 301 9.45 -13.69 -0.39
CA ARG A 301 9.94 -13.12 -1.64
C ARG A 301 10.97 -14.01 -2.32
N ALA A 302 11.87 -14.64 -1.56
CA ALA A 302 12.84 -15.58 -2.08
C ALA A 302 12.13 -16.82 -2.66
N GLU A 303 11.19 -17.42 -1.91
CA GLU A 303 10.39 -18.55 -2.36
C GLU A 303 9.56 -18.21 -3.62
N LYS A 304 8.95 -17.02 -3.65
CA LYS A 304 8.22 -16.53 -4.83
C LYS A 304 9.11 -16.49 -6.07
N ALA A 305 10.33 -15.99 -5.94
CA ALA A 305 11.29 -15.92 -7.04
C ALA A 305 11.71 -17.32 -7.52
N GLU A 306 11.95 -18.24 -6.60
CA GLU A 306 12.28 -19.63 -6.90
C GLU A 306 11.14 -20.33 -7.64
N LEU A 307 9.88 -20.21 -7.17
CA LEU A 307 8.71 -20.73 -7.85
C LEU A 307 8.62 -20.24 -9.30
N MET A 308 9.01 -19.00 -9.55
CA MET A 308 9.02 -18.36 -10.85
C MET A 308 10.28 -18.67 -11.69
N GLY A 309 11.21 -19.50 -11.19
CA GLY A 309 12.42 -19.90 -11.88
C GLY A 309 13.55 -18.87 -11.86
N TYR A 310 13.52 -17.90 -10.96
CA TYR A 310 14.57 -16.90 -10.81
C TYR A 310 15.53 -17.26 -9.68
N LYS A 311 16.81 -16.91 -9.84
CA LYS A 311 17.87 -17.16 -8.86
C LYS A 311 17.60 -16.52 -7.49
N ASN A 312 16.97 -15.34 -7.47
CA ASN A 312 16.63 -14.59 -6.28
C ASN A 312 15.54 -13.54 -6.59
N TYR A 313 15.00 -12.89 -5.55
CA TYR A 313 13.95 -11.91 -5.70
C TYR A 313 14.37 -10.66 -6.50
N ALA A 314 15.63 -10.22 -6.39
CA ALA A 314 16.11 -9.08 -7.17
C ALA A 314 16.09 -9.40 -8.68
N SER A 315 16.52 -10.60 -9.08
CA SER A 315 16.44 -11.04 -10.48
C SER A 315 15.00 -11.08 -11.00
N TYR A 316 14.05 -11.56 -10.17
CA TYR A 316 12.62 -11.53 -10.50
C TYR A 316 12.09 -10.10 -10.61
N ALA A 317 12.34 -9.25 -9.61
CA ALA A 317 11.83 -7.89 -9.56
C ALA A 317 12.36 -7.03 -10.71
N LEU A 318 13.67 -7.11 -10.98
CA LEU A 318 14.34 -6.29 -12.00
C LEU A 318 14.06 -6.74 -13.44
N SER A 319 13.56 -7.96 -13.66
CA SER A 319 13.32 -8.48 -15.01
C SER A 319 12.29 -7.68 -15.83
N ASN A 320 11.47 -6.86 -15.18
CA ASN A 320 10.41 -6.06 -15.82
C ASN A 320 10.55 -4.55 -15.57
N VAL A 321 11.74 -4.06 -15.26
CA VAL A 321 12.00 -2.63 -15.07
C VAL A 321 13.18 -2.21 -15.95
N MET A 322 13.47 -0.91 -15.98
CA MET A 322 14.49 -0.31 -16.85
C MET A 322 15.89 -0.94 -16.69
N ALA A 323 16.25 -1.36 -15.48
CA ALA A 323 17.52 -2.05 -15.22
C ALA A 323 17.63 -3.45 -15.86
N LYS A 324 16.50 -4.13 -16.10
CA LYS A 324 16.35 -5.45 -16.73
C LYS A 324 16.95 -6.62 -15.92
N ASN A 325 18.09 -6.45 -15.29
CA ASN A 325 18.79 -7.50 -14.52
C ASN A 325 19.65 -6.90 -13.40
N THR A 326 20.16 -7.77 -12.53
CA THR A 326 20.99 -7.39 -11.39
C THR A 326 22.35 -6.81 -11.81
N ASP A 327 22.94 -7.28 -12.91
CA ASP A 327 24.26 -6.84 -13.36
C ASP A 327 24.23 -5.38 -13.80
N ASN A 328 23.20 -4.98 -14.56
CA ASN A 328 22.98 -3.59 -14.95
C ASN A 328 22.74 -2.69 -13.73
N ALA A 329 21.97 -3.17 -12.75
CA ALA A 329 21.73 -2.42 -11.51
C ALA A 329 23.04 -2.21 -10.73
N TYR A 330 23.84 -3.26 -10.56
CA TYR A 330 25.15 -3.15 -9.89
C TYR A 330 26.15 -2.30 -10.67
N ALA A 331 26.19 -2.42 -12.00
CA ALA A 331 27.06 -1.57 -12.82
C ALA A 331 26.77 -0.09 -12.60
N PHE A 332 25.47 0.29 -12.60
CA PHE A 332 25.07 1.66 -12.34
C PHE A 332 25.39 2.12 -10.92
N LEU A 333 25.08 1.30 -9.90
CA LEU A 333 25.39 1.63 -8.50
C LEU A 333 26.89 1.76 -8.26
N ASN A 334 27.70 0.85 -8.82
CA ASN A 334 29.16 0.91 -8.69
C ASN A 334 29.76 2.14 -9.39
N GLN A 335 29.17 2.58 -10.52
CA GLN A 335 29.56 3.83 -11.15
C GLN A 335 29.30 5.02 -10.21
N LEU A 336 28.10 5.09 -9.60
CA LEU A 336 27.79 6.14 -8.62
C LEU A 336 28.74 6.11 -7.43
N ILE A 337 29.01 4.95 -6.86
CA ILE A 337 29.94 4.80 -5.74
C ILE A 337 31.32 5.34 -6.12
N LYS A 338 31.86 4.92 -7.27
CA LYS A 338 33.17 5.35 -7.75
C LYS A 338 33.29 6.87 -7.85
N GLU A 339 32.24 7.53 -8.35
CA GLU A 339 32.27 8.99 -8.58
C GLU A 339 31.97 9.81 -7.31
N TYR A 340 31.08 9.34 -6.45
CA TYR A 340 30.60 10.10 -5.29
C TYR A 340 31.35 9.81 -3.99
N GLN A 341 31.82 8.58 -3.77
CA GLN A 341 32.49 8.21 -2.51
C GLN A 341 33.74 9.06 -2.20
N PRO A 342 34.65 9.36 -3.14
CA PRO A 342 35.81 10.19 -2.84
C PRO A 342 35.41 11.59 -2.36
N LYS A 343 34.34 12.17 -2.95
CA LYS A 343 33.82 13.47 -2.54
C LYS A 343 33.19 13.42 -1.14
N ALA A 344 32.38 12.41 -0.86
CA ALA A 344 31.78 12.23 0.45
C ALA A 344 32.84 12.07 1.57
N VAL A 345 33.93 11.34 1.28
CA VAL A 345 35.06 11.21 2.21
C VAL A 345 35.75 12.56 2.44
N ALA A 346 36.01 13.31 1.36
CA ALA A 346 36.64 14.63 1.47
C ALA A 346 35.78 15.61 2.29
N GLU A 347 34.46 15.64 2.04
CA GLU A 347 33.52 16.46 2.81
C GLU A 347 33.46 16.05 4.29
N THR A 348 33.42 14.73 4.58
CA THR A 348 33.44 14.23 5.96
C THR A 348 34.73 14.63 6.70
N ASN A 349 35.89 14.51 6.05
CA ASN A 349 37.17 14.92 6.62
C ASN A 349 37.21 16.43 6.90
N ALA A 350 36.70 17.26 5.99
CA ALA A 350 36.63 18.71 6.18
C ALA A 350 35.72 19.10 7.38
N ILE A 351 34.56 18.44 7.51
CA ILE A 351 33.67 18.61 8.66
C ILE A 351 34.37 18.22 9.97
N GLU A 352 35.08 17.10 9.98
CA GLU A 352 35.78 16.63 11.17
C GLU A 352 36.94 17.57 11.55
N GLU A 353 37.69 18.05 10.59
CA GLU A 353 38.76 19.03 10.81
C GLU A 353 38.22 20.34 11.39
N TYR A 354 37.15 20.88 10.82
CA TYR A 354 36.48 22.07 11.35
C TYR A 354 35.98 21.86 12.79
N ALA A 355 35.36 20.69 13.04
CA ALA A 355 34.88 20.34 14.37
C ALA A 355 36.03 20.26 15.41
N ARG A 356 37.17 19.66 15.06
CA ARG A 356 38.35 19.62 15.94
C ARG A 356 38.94 21.00 16.23
N LYS A 357 38.95 21.90 15.25
CA LYS A 357 39.40 23.29 15.43
C LYS A 357 38.50 24.08 16.38
N THR A 358 37.20 23.83 16.34
CA THR A 358 36.21 24.65 17.09
C THR A 358 35.81 24.02 18.43
N GLN A 359 35.92 22.70 18.60
CA GLN A 359 35.45 21.96 19.78
C GLN A 359 36.55 21.21 20.54
N GLY A 360 37.80 21.24 20.03
CA GLY A 360 38.96 20.59 20.63
C GLY A 360 39.47 19.41 19.82
N ALA A 361 40.78 19.13 19.97
CA ALA A 361 41.51 18.12 19.16
C ALA A 361 40.96 16.68 19.32
N ASP A 362 40.41 16.37 20.47
CA ASP A 362 39.86 15.04 20.79
C ASP A 362 38.39 14.83 20.30
N PHE A 363 37.84 15.82 19.59
CA PHE A 363 36.49 15.72 19.08
C PHE A 363 36.35 14.58 18.07
N LYS A 364 35.35 13.72 18.31
CA LYS A 364 34.95 12.66 17.38
C LYS A 364 33.62 13.04 16.71
N LEU A 365 33.63 13.00 15.38
CA LEU A 365 32.43 13.26 14.61
C LEU A 365 31.41 12.15 14.82
N HIS A 366 30.21 12.52 15.22
CA HIS A 366 29.05 11.63 15.36
C HIS A 366 27.99 12.04 14.34
N LEU A 367 27.21 11.08 13.85
CA LEU A 367 26.09 11.35 12.91
C LEU A 367 25.10 12.39 13.44
N THR A 368 24.92 12.46 14.77
CA THR A 368 24.09 13.46 15.45
C THR A 368 24.66 14.89 15.40
N THR A 369 25.87 15.07 14.95
CA THR A 369 26.60 16.34 14.98
C THR A 369 26.94 16.88 13.58
N ALA A 370 27.02 15.99 12.58
CA ALA A 370 27.42 16.39 11.23
C ALA A 370 26.52 17.47 10.64
N SER A 371 25.20 17.33 10.79
CA SER A 371 24.22 18.26 10.22
C SER A 371 24.32 19.68 10.78
N ILE A 372 24.62 19.84 12.08
CA ILE A 372 24.73 21.17 12.68
C ILE A 372 26.06 21.83 12.36
N ILE A 373 27.14 21.05 12.13
CA ILE A 373 28.45 21.58 11.74
C ILE A 373 28.40 22.12 10.30
N LEU A 374 27.65 21.45 9.41
CA LEU A 374 27.46 21.89 8.01
C LEU A 374 26.73 23.23 7.87
N GLN A 375 26.03 23.71 8.91
CA GLN A 375 25.32 24.98 8.87
C GLN A 375 26.12 26.15 9.48
N LYS A 376 27.24 25.91 10.13
CA LYS A 376 28.17 26.89 10.68
C LYS A 376 29.34 27.12 9.76
#